data_03c70c561c05f4ab64dcc34629c510fe
#
_entry.id   03c70c561c05f4ab64dcc34629c510fe
#
_cell.length_a   1.000
_cell.length_b   1.000
_cell.length_c   1.000
_cell.angle_alpha   90.00
_cell.angle_beta   90.00
_cell.angle_gamma   90.00
#
_symmetry.space_group_name_H-M   'P 1'
#
loop_
_entity.id
_entity.type
_entity.pdbx_description
1 polymer ?
#
loop_
_entity_poly.entity_id
_entity_poly.type
_entity_poly.pdbx_seq_one_letter_code
_entity_poly.pdbx_strand_id
1 'polypeptide(L)'
;MKRIFIDGLSGMAQGLFATLIIGTIIQQIGMFVGGNYGDLIYLIGKVAAALTGAGIGVGVARKLEAQQLVTVCAAVVGMIGAFAGKILAGQVLVDGNIVLVGPGEPLGAFVAAYVAIEIGILVTGRTKLDIILTPLICIGVGAVVGLFVGPPISSFMNWLGSLINWGTEQQPFLMGIVVSVLMGMILTLPISSAALGVILNLSGLAAEAATVGCCCNMIGFAVASYRENKIGGFLAQGIGTSMLQVPNIMRHPLIWIPSVLSSAILGPVSTMLLHMTNNATGSGMGTAGLVGPLMTWQVMIQTEDPMIVLVKIIVIQFVLPAVITLGISEFMRKKGWIRQGDMKLEL
;
A
#
# COMPACT_ATOMS: atom_id res chain seq x y z
N MET A 1 15.78 17.30 -2.51
CA MET A 1 15.41 16.11 -1.71
C MET A 1 14.07 16.28 -0.99
N LYS A 2 13.81 17.37 -0.23
CA LYS A 2 12.53 17.59 0.47
C LYS A 2 11.31 17.45 -0.45
N ARG A 3 11.33 18.08 -1.62
CA ARG A 3 10.22 18.12 -2.58
C ARG A 3 9.82 16.73 -3.11
N ILE A 4 10.76 15.83 -3.36
CA ILE A 4 10.48 14.46 -3.85
C ILE A 4 10.09 13.51 -2.71
N PHE A 5 10.90 13.45 -1.63
CA PHE A 5 10.74 12.46 -0.56
C PHE A 5 9.70 12.83 0.50
N ILE A 6 9.30 14.09 0.58
CA ILE A 6 8.29 14.53 1.56
C ILE A 6 7.02 14.91 0.84
N ASP A 7 7.07 15.97 0.02
CA ASP A 7 5.87 16.48 -0.62
C ASP A 7 5.34 15.50 -1.68
N GLY A 8 6.23 14.94 -2.51
CA GLY A 8 5.88 13.95 -3.52
C GLY A 8 5.30 12.67 -2.93
N LEU A 9 5.97 12.05 -1.95
CA LEU A 9 5.48 10.82 -1.30
C LEU A 9 4.21 11.07 -0.48
N SER A 10 4.05 12.25 0.14
CA SER A 10 2.80 12.62 0.81
C SER A 10 1.64 12.73 -0.18
N GLY A 11 1.87 13.38 -1.33
CA GLY A 11 0.88 13.45 -2.41
C GLY A 11 0.51 12.08 -2.98
N MET A 12 1.53 11.23 -3.18
CA MET A 12 1.34 9.83 -3.59
C MET A 12 0.46 9.07 -2.60
N ALA A 13 0.76 9.15 -1.30
CA ALA A 13 0.00 8.46 -0.25
C ALA A 13 -1.46 8.92 -0.21
N GLN A 14 -1.73 10.22 -0.36
CA GLN A 14 -3.10 10.76 -0.42
C GLN A 14 -3.86 10.26 -1.66
N GLY A 15 -3.23 10.28 -2.82
CA GLY A 15 -3.85 9.78 -4.07
C GLY A 15 -4.16 8.29 -3.99
N LEU A 16 -3.22 7.50 -3.46
CA LEU A 16 -3.38 6.06 -3.25
C LEU A 16 -4.50 5.77 -2.23
N PHE A 17 -4.58 6.53 -1.15
CA PHE A 17 -5.65 6.41 -0.16
C PHE A 17 -7.02 6.64 -0.80
N ALA A 18 -7.18 7.75 -1.53
CA ALA A 18 -8.47 8.13 -2.13
C ALA A 18 -8.96 7.15 -3.20
N THR A 19 -8.08 6.42 -3.86
CA THR A 19 -8.41 5.48 -4.93
C THR A 19 -8.36 4.03 -4.49
N LEU A 20 -7.17 3.50 -4.20
CA LEU A 20 -6.98 2.08 -3.87
C LEU A 20 -7.67 1.71 -2.56
N ILE A 21 -7.39 2.46 -1.47
CA ILE A 21 -7.89 2.08 -0.16
C ILE A 21 -9.41 2.26 -0.07
N ILE A 22 -9.92 3.42 -0.47
CA ILE A 22 -11.37 3.65 -0.49
C ILE A 22 -12.05 2.70 -1.48
N GLY A 23 -11.46 2.45 -2.66
CA GLY A 23 -11.95 1.46 -3.60
C GLY A 23 -12.05 0.05 -3.01
N THR A 24 -11.04 -0.37 -2.25
CA THR A 24 -11.05 -1.66 -1.53
C THR A 24 -12.13 -1.71 -0.45
N ILE A 25 -12.30 -0.65 0.34
CA ILE A 25 -13.37 -0.56 1.34
C ILE A 25 -14.75 -0.69 0.68
N ILE A 26 -14.98 0.02 -0.43
CA ILE A 26 -16.24 -0.08 -1.19
C ILE A 26 -16.46 -1.51 -1.71
N GLN A 27 -15.41 -2.19 -2.19
CA GLN A 27 -15.51 -3.59 -2.60
C GLN A 27 -15.93 -4.49 -1.43
N GLN A 28 -15.38 -4.30 -0.21
CA GLN A 28 -15.77 -5.06 0.97
C GLN A 28 -17.24 -4.80 1.34
N ILE A 29 -17.69 -3.55 1.30
CA ILE A 29 -19.11 -3.21 1.51
C ILE A 29 -20.00 -3.95 0.50
N GLY A 30 -19.60 -3.97 -0.78
CA GLY A 30 -20.31 -4.71 -1.83
C GLY A 30 -20.44 -6.21 -1.53
N MET A 31 -19.34 -6.83 -1.07
CA MET A 31 -19.34 -8.24 -0.66
C MET A 31 -20.25 -8.52 0.53
N PHE A 32 -20.32 -7.60 1.51
CA PHE A 32 -21.23 -7.73 2.65
C PHE A 32 -22.70 -7.56 2.30
N VAL A 33 -23.02 -6.63 1.39
CA VAL A 33 -24.40 -6.38 0.94
C VAL A 33 -24.92 -7.57 0.12
N GLY A 34 -24.09 -8.16 -0.73
CA GLY A 34 -24.43 -9.30 -1.57
C GLY A 34 -25.53 -9.01 -2.61
N GLY A 35 -25.81 -10.00 -3.46
CA GLY A 35 -26.81 -9.88 -4.51
C GLY A 35 -26.50 -8.79 -5.54
N ASN A 36 -27.45 -8.48 -6.42
CA ASN A 36 -27.24 -7.54 -7.54
C ASN A 36 -26.76 -6.14 -7.10
N TYR A 37 -27.25 -5.64 -5.97
CA TYR A 37 -26.81 -4.35 -5.45
C TYR A 37 -25.38 -4.43 -4.89
N GLY A 38 -25.04 -5.53 -4.22
CA GLY A 38 -23.69 -5.79 -3.75
C GLY A 38 -22.67 -5.87 -4.87
N ASP A 39 -23.03 -6.55 -5.98
CA ASP A 39 -22.20 -6.65 -7.18
C ASP A 39 -21.96 -5.28 -7.81
N LEU A 40 -22.97 -4.42 -7.87
CA LEU A 40 -22.83 -3.04 -8.36
C LEU A 40 -21.89 -2.22 -7.49
N ILE A 41 -22.04 -2.27 -6.16
CA ILE A 41 -21.16 -1.59 -5.21
C ILE A 41 -19.73 -2.12 -5.36
N TYR A 42 -19.55 -3.43 -5.48
CA TYR A 42 -18.25 -4.05 -5.70
C TYR A 42 -17.57 -3.54 -6.98
N LEU A 43 -18.31 -3.44 -8.09
CA LEU A 43 -17.80 -2.90 -9.35
C LEU A 43 -17.38 -1.43 -9.23
N ILE A 44 -18.15 -0.60 -8.52
CA ILE A 44 -17.77 0.80 -8.24
C ILE A 44 -16.42 0.85 -7.52
N GLY A 45 -16.24 0.01 -6.49
CA GLY A 45 -14.96 -0.09 -5.76
C GLY A 45 -13.80 -0.57 -6.66
N LYS A 46 -14.07 -1.51 -7.59
CA LYS A 46 -13.08 -1.96 -8.59
C LYS A 46 -12.63 -0.82 -9.52
N VAL A 47 -13.57 0.00 -9.99
CA VAL A 47 -13.25 1.16 -10.83
C VAL A 47 -12.38 2.15 -10.06
N ALA A 48 -12.75 2.48 -8.82
CA ALA A 48 -11.96 3.37 -7.98
C ALA A 48 -10.51 2.85 -7.77
N ALA A 49 -10.36 1.56 -7.45
CA ALA A 49 -9.06 0.93 -7.27
C ALA A 49 -8.23 0.86 -8.57
N ALA A 50 -8.88 0.67 -9.72
CA ALA A 50 -8.19 0.66 -11.02
C ALA A 50 -7.57 2.02 -11.39
N LEU A 51 -8.12 3.13 -10.86
CA LEU A 51 -7.64 4.49 -11.09
C LEU A 51 -6.50 4.92 -10.16
N THR A 52 -5.86 3.99 -9.44
CA THR A 52 -4.79 4.28 -8.49
C THR A 52 -3.65 5.09 -9.10
N GLY A 53 -3.19 4.74 -10.29
CA GLY A 53 -2.14 5.50 -10.97
C GLY A 53 -2.53 6.96 -11.23
N ALA A 54 -3.76 7.21 -11.66
CA ALA A 54 -4.30 8.56 -11.85
C ALA A 54 -4.40 9.32 -10.51
N GLY A 55 -4.91 8.67 -9.46
CA GLY A 55 -4.98 9.24 -8.11
C GLY A 55 -3.62 9.67 -7.58
N ILE A 56 -2.59 8.84 -7.76
CA ILE A 56 -1.20 9.15 -7.41
C ILE A 56 -0.74 10.40 -8.17
N GLY A 57 -0.92 10.43 -9.51
CA GLY A 57 -0.53 11.57 -10.33
C GLY A 57 -1.17 12.88 -9.86
N VAL A 58 -2.48 12.88 -9.61
CA VAL A 58 -3.22 14.05 -9.10
C VAL A 58 -2.73 14.44 -7.71
N GLY A 59 -2.58 13.49 -6.79
CA GLY A 59 -2.13 13.74 -5.43
C GLY A 59 -0.74 14.40 -5.38
N VAL A 60 0.20 13.89 -6.17
CA VAL A 60 1.55 14.46 -6.29
C VAL A 60 1.48 15.87 -6.89
N ALA A 61 0.73 16.07 -7.99
CA ALA A 61 0.60 17.37 -8.63
C ALA A 61 0.01 18.42 -7.67
N ARG A 62 -0.97 18.06 -6.87
CA ARG A 62 -1.58 18.95 -5.86
C ARG A 62 -0.59 19.33 -4.76
N LYS A 63 0.20 18.39 -4.24
CA LYS A 63 1.22 18.68 -3.21
C LYS A 63 2.39 19.51 -3.76
N LEU A 64 2.68 19.41 -5.06
CA LEU A 64 3.70 20.21 -5.73
C LEU A 64 3.16 21.53 -6.29
N GLU A 65 1.89 21.86 -6.00
CA GLU A 65 1.21 23.10 -6.44
C GLU A 65 1.23 23.28 -7.97
N ALA A 66 1.13 22.17 -8.70
CA ALA A 66 1.11 22.20 -10.16
C ALA A 66 -0.19 22.85 -10.69
N GLN A 67 -0.10 23.48 -11.85
CA GLN A 67 -1.26 24.06 -12.54
C GLN A 67 -2.24 22.96 -12.99
N GLN A 68 -3.51 23.37 -13.23
CA GLN A 68 -4.60 22.44 -13.55
C GLN A 68 -4.26 21.52 -14.74
N LEU A 69 -3.72 22.08 -15.82
CA LEU A 69 -3.38 21.32 -17.03
C LEU A 69 -2.31 20.27 -16.75
N VAL A 70 -1.28 20.64 -15.99
CA VAL A 70 -0.22 19.71 -15.55
C VAL A 70 -0.78 18.61 -14.63
N THR A 71 -1.73 18.96 -13.76
CA THR A 71 -2.40 17.99 -12.88
C THR A 71 -3.17 16.93 -13.69
N VAL A 72 -3.88 17.34 -14.74
CA VAL A 72 -4.57 16.38 -15.62
C VAL A 72 -3.57 15.48 -16.37
N CYS A 73 -2.49 16.07 -16.88
CA CYS A 73 -1.42 15.28 -17.53
C CYS A 73 -0.79 14.29 -16.55
N ALA A 74 -0.56 14.69 -15.31
CA ALA A 74 -0.02 13.81 -14.26
C ALA A 74 -0.91 12.60 -13.98
N ALA A 75 -2.24 12.76 -14.05
CA ALA A 75 -3.17 11.63 -13.93
C ALA A 75 -2.97 10.61 -15.05
N VAL A 76 -2.85 11.08 -16.30
CA VAL A 76 -2.60 10.22 -17.47
C VAL A 76 -1.26 9.51 -17.33
N VAL A 77 -0.19 10.25 -17.01
CA VAL A 77 1.17 9.70 -16.87
C VAL A 77 1.26 8.74 -15.69
N GLY A 78 0.56 9.03 -14.60
CA GLY A 78 0.46 8.12 -13.46
C GLY A 78 -0.13 6.76 -13.85
N MET A 79 -1.15 6.74 -14.71
CA MET A 79 -1.68 5.48 -15.26
C MET A 79 -0.66 4.77 -16.15
N ILE A 80 0.02 5.48 -17.06
CA ILE A 80 1.06 4.89 -17.92
C ILE A 80 2.17 4.29 -17.06
N GLY A 81 2.67 5.03 -16.05
CA GLY A 81 3.71 4.56 -15.14
C GLY A 81 3.28 3.36 -14.30
N ALA A 82 2.02 3.34 -13.83
CA ALA A 82 1.47 2.21 -13.07
C ALA A 82 1.44 0.90 -13.88
N PHE A 83 1.26 0.99 -15.18
CA PHE A 83 1.16 -0.17 -16.07
C PHE A 83 2.35 -0.32 -17.01
N ALA A 84 3.44 0.41 -16.81
CA ALA A 84 4.59 0.46 -17.71
C ALA A 84 5.16 -0.93 -18.02
N GLY A 85 5.34 -1.79 -17.02
CA GLY A 85 5.82 -3.16 -17.23
C GLY A 85 4.86 -4.00 -18.10
N LYS A 86 3.55 -3.88 -17.86
CA LYS A 86 2.52 -4.58 -18.66
C LYS A 86 2.40 -4.02 -20.08
N ILE A 87 2.60 -2.71 -20.26
CA ILE A 87 2.61 -2.05 -21.58
C ILE A 87 3.77 -2.60 -22.40
N LEU A 88 4.97 -2.63 -21.83
CA LEU A 88 6.17 -3.15 -22.51
C LEU A 88 6.05 -4.65 -22.83
N ALA A 89 5.38 -5.41 -21.97
CA ALA A 89 5.12 -6.84 -22.20
C ALA A 89 3.97 -7.11 -23.19
N GLY A 90 3.31 -6.08 -23.73
CA GLY A 90 2.16 -6.22 -24.62
C GLY A 90 0.87 -6.76 -23.95
N GLN A 91 0.86 -6.83 -22.60
CA GLN A 91 -0.25 -7.45 -21.84
C GLN A 91 -1.45 -6.52 -21.63
N VAL A 92 -1.35 -5.27 -22.03
CA VAL A 92 -2.46 -4.30 -21.93
C VAL A 92 -3.37 -4.29 -23.15
N LEU A 93 -2.98 -4.95 -24.21
CA LEU A 93 -3.75 -5.02 -25.46
C LEU A 93 -4.39 -6.42 -25.57
N VAL A 94 -5.70 -6.51 -25.36
CA VAL A 94 -6.47 -7.75 -25.44
C VAL A 94 -7.53 -7.57 -26.51
N ASP A 95 -7.50 -8.39 -27.57
CA ASP A 95 -8.44 -8.33 -28.71
C ASP A 95 -8.61 -6.91 -29.30
N GLY A 96 -7.50 -6.15 -29.40
CA GLY A 96 -7.49 -4.77 -29.90
C GLY A 96 -7.99 -3.70 -28.92
N ASN A 97 -8.40 -4.09 -27.72
CA ASN A 97 -8.87 -3.19 -26.67
C ASN A 97 -7.79 -2.99 -25.60
N ILE A 98 -7.72 -1.78 -25.05
CA ILE A 98 -6.86 -1.49 -23.89
C ILE A 98 -7.53 -2.00 -22.62
N VAL A 99 -6.91 -2.97 -21.95
CA VAL A 99 -7.42 -3.57 -20.72
C VAL A 99 -6.40 -3.35 -19.58
N LEU A 100 -6.74 -2.50 -18.64
CA LEU A 100 -5.94 -2.20 -17.45
C LEU A 100 -6.56 -2.92 -16.25
N VAL A 101 -5.95 -4.01 -15.81
CA VAL A 101 -6.46 -4.83 -14.71
C VAL A 101 -5.69 -4.55 -13.42
N GLY A 102 -6.43 -4.19 -12.37
CA GLY A 102 -5.90 -3.92 -11.03
C GLY A 102 -5.36 -2.49 -10.87
N PRO A 103 -4.75 -2.19 -9.74
CA PRO A 103 -4.29 -0.84 -9.41
C PRO A 103 -2.99 -0.42 -10.12
N GLY A 104 -2.30 -1.36 -10.77
CA GLY A 104 -0.96 -1.14 -11.31
C GLY A 104 0.11 -1.05 -10.22
N GLU A 105 1.32 -0.61 -10.59
CA GLU A 105 2.45 -0.47 -9.68
C GLU A 105 2.58 0.98 -9.18
N PRO A 106 2.34 1.24 -7.87
CA PRO A 106 2.33 2.59 -7.33
C PRO A 106 3.65 3.35 -7.47
N LEU A 107 4.79 2.65 -7.34
CA LEU A 107 6.11 3.27 -7.47
C LEU A 107 6.36 3.75 -8.92
N GLY A 108 5.97 2.96 -9.91
CA GLY A 108 6.03 3.33 -11.32
C GLY A 108 5.16 4.54 -11.64
N ALA A 109 3.93 4.55 -11.10
CA ALA A 109 3.02 5.69 -11.20
C ALA A 109 3.64 6.97 -10.63
N PHE A 110 4.23 6.88 -9.44
CA PHE A 110 4.86 8.01 -8.74
C PHE A 110 6.02 8.60 -9.54
N VAL A 111 6.98 7.77 -9.96
CA VAL A 111 8.19 8.26 -10.66
C VAL A 111 7.81 8.92 -11.97
N ALA A 112 6.95 8.28 -12.77
CA ALA A 112 6.52 8.83 -14.06
C ALA A 112 5.77 10.16 -13.88
N ALA A 113 4.79 10.21 -12.97
CA ALA A 113 4.02 11.42 -12.70
C ALA A 113 4.90 12.54 -12.12
N TYR A 114 5.82 12.24 -11.20
CA TYR A 114 6.71 13.24 -10.60
C TYR A 114 7.55 13.95 -11.68
N VAL A 115 8.18 13.19 -12.57
CA VAL A 115 8.99 13.79 -13.67
C VAL A 115 8.12 14.57 -14.63
N ALA A 116 6.95 14.08 -14.99
CA ALA A 116 6.01 14.80 -15.85
C ALA A 116 5.57 16.14 -15.24
N ILE A 117 5.31 16.17 -13.92
CA ILE A 117 4.93 17.38 -13.18
C ILE A 117 6.07 18.41 -13.20
N GLU A 118 7.30 17.98 -12.87
CA GLU A 118 8.46 18.89 -12.85
C GLU A 118 8.70 19.51 -14.24
N ILE A 119 8.63 18.71 -15.29
CA ILE A 119 8.74 19.21 -16.68
C ILE A 119 7.55 20.09 -17.04
N GLY A 120 6.34 19.71 -16.65
CA GLY A 120 5.12 20.48 -16.88
C GLY A 120 5.18 21.88 -16.26
N ILE A 121 5.63 22.00 -15.03
CA ILE A 121 5.82 23.28 -14.33
C ILE A 121 6.84 24.15 -15.08
N LEU A 122 7.88 23.55 -15.67
CA LEU A 122 8.89 24.28 -16.44
C LEU A 122 8.37 24.80 -17.80
N VAL A 123 7.41 24.10 -18.40
CA VAL A 123 6.92 24.41 -19.76
C VAL A 123 5.68 25.31 -19.74
N THR A 124 4.79 25.11 -18.79
CA THR A 124 3.49 25.81 -18.71
C THR A 124 3.65 27.33 -18.64
N GLY A 125 2.85 28.04 -19.42
CA GLY A 125 2.79 29.50 -19.43
C GLY A 125 3.90 30.19 -20.25
N ARG A 126 4.76 29.42 -20.93
CA ARG A 126 5.87 29.99 -21.72
C ARG A 126 5.54 30.27 -23.18
N THR A 127 4.47 29.69 -23.70
CA THR A 127 4.11 29.82 -25.11
C THR A 127 2.60 30.10 -25.29
N LYS A 128 2.25 30.72 -26.43
CA LYS A 128 0.83 30.91 -26.81
C LYS A 128 0.12 29.57 -27.15
N LEU A 129 0.88 28.51 -27.38
CA LEU A 129 0.36 27.16 -27.68
C LEU A 129 0.38 26.24 -26.45
N ASP A 130 0.38 26.81 -25.27
CA ASP A 130 0.52 26.12 -24.00
C ASP A 130 -0.47 24.96 -23.82
N ILE A 131 -1.72 25.16 -24.24
CA ILE A 131 -2.78 24.14 -24.17
C ILE A 131 -2.46 22.84 -24.92
N ILE A 132 -1.58 22.90 -25.95
CA ILE A 132 -1.15 21.75 -26.75
C ILE A 132 0.22 21.27 -26.29
N LEU A 133 1.17 22.21 -26.16
CA LEU A 133 2.58 21.89 -25.87
C LEU A 133 2.78 21.30 -24.49
N THR A 134 2.09 21.84 -23.46
CA THR A 134 2.21 21.33 -22.10
C THR A 134 1.74 19.88 -21.97
N PRO A 135 0.54 19.48 -22.45
CA PRO A 135 0.15 18.07 -22.41
C PRO A 135 1.05 17.15 -23.23
N LEU A 136 1.43 17.59 -24.43
CA LEU A 136 2.29 16.78 -25.32
C LEU A 136 3.64 16.48 -24.66
N ILE A 137 4.28 17.50 -24.08
CA ILE A 137 5.58 17.35 -23.43
C ILE A 137 5.45 16.58 -22.13
N CYS A 138 4.47 16.91 -21.26
CA CYS A 138 4.24 16.21 -20.00
C CYS A 138 3.98 14.72 -20.21
N ILE A 139 3.03 14.40 -21.08
CA ILE A 139 2.64 13.01 -21.35
C ILE A 139 3.79 12.29 -22.07
N GLY A 140 4.39 12.91 -23.07
CA GLY A 140 5.49 12.31 -23.83
C GLY A 140 6.69 12.00 -22.96
N VAL A 141 7.21 12.97 -22.22
CA VAL A 141 8.38 12.77 -21.32
C VAL A 141 8.03 11.83 -20.18
N GLY A 142 6.88 12.02 -19.54
CA GLY A 142 6.45 11.17 -18.44
C GLY A 142 6.23 9.72 -18.86
N ALA A 143 5.67 9.48 -20.04
CA ALA A 143 5.52 8.14 -20.61
C ALA A 143 6.88 7.48 -20.89
N VAL A 144 7.80 8.20 -21.54
CA VAL A 144 9.17 7.70 -21.80
C VAL A 144 9.85 7.31 -20.48
N VAL A 145 9.83 8.20 -19.48
CA VAL A 145 10.43 7.91 -18.17
C VAL A 145 9.74 6.72 -17.50
N GLY A 146 8.41 6.67 -17.50
CA GLY A 146 7.64 5.55 -16.95
C GLY A 146 8.00 4.22 -17.57
N LEU A 147 8.06 4.16 -18.90
CA LEU A 147 8.46 2.97 -19.65
C LEU A 147 9.92 2.57 -19.40
N PHE A 148 10.82 3.55 -19.26
CA PHE A 148 12.24 3.28 -18.99
C PHE A 148 12.48 2.77 -17.56
N VAL A 149 11.73 3.30 -16.57
CA VAL A 149 11.84 2.93 -15.15
C VAL A 149 11.02 1.67 -14.82
N GLY A 150 10.04 1.31 -15.65
CA GLY A 150 9.20 0.12 -15.46
C GLY A 150 9.98 -1.19 -15.29
N PRO A 151 10.91 -1.55 -16.20
CA PRO A 151 11.70 -2.78 -16.06
C PRO A 151 12.55 -2.86 -14.78
N PRO A 152 13.30 -1.84 -14.36
CA PRO A 152 13.99 -1.83 -13.07
C PRO A 152 13.04 -2.04 -11.88
N ILE A 153 11.86 -1.40 -11.87
CA ILE A 153 10.86 -1.61 -10.84
C ILE A 153 10.36 -3.05 -10.84
N SER A 154 10.04 -3.60 -12.00
CA SER A 154 9.60 -5.00 -12.13
C SER A 154 10.69 -5.98 -11.65
N SER A 155 11.96 -5.72 -11.97
CA SER A 155 13.09 -6.52 -11.49
C SER A 155 13.24 -6.46 -9.97
N PHE A 156 13.07 -5.27 -9.38
CA PHE A 156 13.09 -5.08 -7.93
C PHE A 156 11.92 -5.81 -7.26
N MET A 157 10.72 -5.77 -7.83
CA MET A 157 9.56 -6.50 -7.34
C MET A 157 9.78 -8.02 -7.39
N ASN A 158 10.37 -8.54 -8.48
CA ASN A 158 10.72 -9.95 -8.60
C ASN A 158 11.79 -10.37 -7.58
N TRP A 159 12.78 -9.51 -7.31
CA TRP A 159 13.77 -9.75 -6.28
C TRP A 159 13.14 -9.80 -4.88
N LEU A 160 12.25 -8.85 -4.53
CA LEU A 160 11.48 -8.91 -3.29
C LEU A 160 10.65 -10.19 -3.21
N GLY A 161 10.01 -10.57 -4.32
CA GLY A 161 9.27 -11.82 -4.43
C GLY A 161 10.15 -13.05 -4.13
N SER A 162 11.36 -13.10 -4.69
CA SER A 162 12.29 -14.21 -4.43
C SER A 162 12.73 -14.27 -2.96
N LEU A 163 12.90 -13.11 -2.32
CA LEU A 163 13.24 -13.03 -0.89
C LEU A 163 12.10 -13.54 0.01
N ILE A 164 10.86 -13.21 -0.34
CA ILE A 164 9.67 -13.71 0.38
C ILE A 164 9.53 -15.23 0.17
N ASN A 165 9.67 -15.71 -1.06
CA ASN A 165 9.64 -17.15 -1.35
C ASN A 165 10.70 -17.91 -0.56
N TRP A 166 11.94 -17.41 -0.53
CA TRP A 166 12.97 -17.98 0.32
C TRP A 166 12.50 -18.05 1.78
N GLY A 167 11.86 -16.98 2.30
CA GLY A 167 11.29 -16.96 3.64
C GLY A 167 10.23 -18.04 3.87
N THR A 168 9.38 -18.34 2.86
CA THR A 168 8.32 -19.36 3.00
C THR A 168 8.85 -20.79 3.04
N GLU A 169 10.05 -21.05 2.54
CA GLU A 169 10.71 -22.35 2.57
C GLU A 169 11.38 -22.67 3.91
N GLN A 170 11.49 -21.68 4.81
CA GLN A 170 12.11 -21.84 6.11
C GLN A 170 11.20 -22.58 7.09
N GLN A 171 11.78 -23.01 8.23
CA GLN A 171 10.98 -23.53 9.33
C GLN A 171 9.93 -22.50 9.80
N PRO A 172 8.77 -22.94 10.32
CA PRO A 172 7.65 -22.03 10.66
C PRO A 172 8.02 -20.84 11.55
N PHE A 173 9.02 -20.99 12.42
CA PHE A 173 9.53 -19.90 13.26
C PHE A 173 10.21 -18.81 12.43
N LEU A 174 11.22 -19.20 11.63
CA LEU A 174 11.96 -18.27 10.77
C LEU A 174 11.06 -17.69 9.66
N MET A 175 10.24 -18.54 9.05
CA MET A 175 9.22 -18.12 8.09
C MET A 175 8.31 -17.06 8.70
N GLY A 176 7.80 -17.28 9.92
CA GLY A 176 6.96 -16.34 10.63
C GLY A 176 7.63 -14.98 10.80
N ILE A 177 8.92 -14.94 11.19
CA ILE A 177 9.66 -13.68 11.33
C ILE A 177 9.90 -13.02 9.98
N VAL A 178 10.50 -13.73 9.04
CA VAL A 178 10.96 -13.15 7.76
C VAL A 178 9.79 -12.64 6.94
N VAL A 179 8.75 -13.48 6.77
CA VAL A 179 7.60 -13.12 5.94
C VAL A 179 6.79 -11.99 6.58
N SER A 180 6.55 -12.03 7.90
CA SER A 180 5.80 -10.96 8.57
C SER A 180 6.52 -9.62 8.54
N VAL A 181 7.83 -9.60 8.79
CA VAL A 181 8.62 -8.36 8.76
C VAL A 181 8.67 -7.80 7.34
N LEU A 182 9.03 -8.62 6.35
CA LEU A 182 9.15 -8.16 4.97
C LEU A 182 7.82 -7.64 4.43
N MET A 183 6.74 -8.41 4.58
CA MET A 183 5.43 -8.00 4.05
C MET A 183 4.86 -6.78 4.79
N GLY A 184 5.06 -6.67 6.11
CA GLY A 184 4.68 -5.49 6.87
C GLY A 184 5.44 -4.23 6.44
N MET A 185 6.74 -4.35 6.17
CA MET A 185 7.56 -3.26 5.63
C MET A 185 7.13 -2.89 4.21
N ILE A 186 6.92 -3.87 3.34
CA ILE A 186 6.49 -3.68 1.95
C ILE A 186 5.13 -2.97 1.90
N LEU A 187 4.17 -3.35 2.75
CA LEU A 187 2.87 -2.68 2.84
C LEU A 187 3.01 -1.19 3.19
N THR A 188 3.96 -0.85 4.05
CA THR A 188 4.20 0.54 4.46
C THR A 188 4.93 1.34 3.38
N LEU A 189 5.76 0.70 2.57
CA LEU A 189 6.45 1.31 1.43
C LEU A 189 5.48 1.54 0.25
N PRO A 190 5.84 2.43 -0.69
CA PRO A 190 5.04 2.67 -1.89
C PRO A 190 5.15 1.51 -2.91
N ILE A 191 4.90 0.30 -2.44
CA ILE A 191 5.02 -0.96 -3.18
C ILE A 191 3.70 -1.72 -3.05
N SER A 192 3.28 -2.43 -4.09
CA SER A 192 2.04 -3.20 -4.06
C SER A 192 2.23 -4.55 -3.33
N SER A 193 2.10 -4.55 -1.99
CA SER A 193 2.14 -5.78 -1.18
C SER A 193 1.03 -6.77 -1.55
N ALA A 194 -0.14 -6.27 -1.91
CA ALA A 194 -1.25 -7.11 -2.37
C ALA A 194 -0.90 -7.84 -3.69
N ALA A 195 -0.26 -7.13 -4.62
CA ALA A 195 0.19 -7.75 -5.87
C ALA A 195 1.24 -8.83 -5.60
N LEU A 196 2.19 -8.59 -4.69
CA LEU A 196 3.18 -9.61 -4.29
C LEU A 196 2.52 -10.83 -3.67
N GLY A 197 1.59 -10.67 -2.74
CA GLY A 197 0.86 -11.78 -2.14
C GLY A 197 0.18 -12.69 -3.17
N VAL A 198 -0.45 -12.08 -4.19
CA VAL A 198 -1.12 -12.80 -5.28
C VAL A 198 -0.13 -13.43 -6.27
N ILE A 199 0.90 -12.70 -6.70
CA ILE A 199 1.91 -13.20 -7.65
C ILE A 199 2.66 -14.40 -7.07
N LEU A 200 3.01 -14.35 -5.78
CA LEU A 200 3.69 -15.43 -5.07
C LEU A 200 2.75 -16.56 -4.66
N ASN A 201 1.45 -16.39 -4.88
CA ASN A 201 0.40 -17.33 -4.46
C ASN A 201 0.56 -17.75 -2.99
N LEU A 202 0.81 -16.78 -2.11
CA LEU A 202 0.98 -17.03 -0.68
C LEU A 202 -0.26 -17.72 -0.12
N SER A 203 -0.08 -18.79 0.63
CA SER A 203 -1.18 -19.56 1.21
C SER A 203 -0.83 -20.10 2.59
N GLY A 204 -1.84 -20.56 3.32
CA GLY A 204 -1.64 -21.22 4.62
C GLY A 204 -0.94 -20.32 5.64
N LEU A 205 0.02 -20.90 6.37
CA LEU A 205 0.78 -20.22 7.43
C LEU A 205 1.59 -19.02 6.92
N ALA A 206 2.18 -19.11 5.72
CA ALA A 206 2.96 -18.03 5.14
C ALA A 206 2.08 -16.81 4.78
N ALA A 207 0.87 -17.05 4.25
CA ALA A 207 -0.08 -15.98 3.98
C ALA A 207 -0.54 -15.28 5.26
N GLU A 208 -0.76 -16.03 6.34
CA GLU A 208 -1.13 -15.43 7.61
C GLU A 208 0.03 -14.67 8.27
N ALA A 209 1.26 -15.21 8.23
CA ALA A 209 2.44 -14.48 8.70
C ALA A 209 2.57 -13.11 8.00
N ALA A 210 2.35 -13.08 6.68
CA ALA A 210 2.31 -11.85 5.89
C ALA A 210 1.20 -10.90 6.36
N THR A 211 -0.01 -11.43 6.56
CA THR A 211 -1.17 -10.67 7.07
C THR A 211 -0.88 -10.04 8.42
N VAL A 212 -0.35 -10.82 9.37
CA VAL A 212 -0.02 -10.34 10.73
C VAL A 212 1.04 -9.25 10.68
N GLY A 213 2.08 -9.41 9.85
CA GLY A 213 3.10 -8.39 9.64
C GLY A 213 2.51 -7.07 9.12
N CYS A 214 1.59 -7.16 8.16
CA CYS A 214 0.84 -6.02 7.65
C CYS A 214 -0.05 -5.38 8.74
N CYS A 215 -0.76 -6.18 9.55
CA CYS A 215 -1.55 -5.69 10.67
C CYS A 215 -0.69 -4.97 11.72
N CYS A 216 0.50 -5.49 12.04
CA CYS A 216 1.44 -4.86 12.98
C CYS A 216 1.89 -3.48 12.50
N ASN A 217 2.09 -3.30 11.20
CA ASN A 217 2.44 -1.99 10.66
C ASN A 217 1.24 -1.04 10.66
N MET A 218 0.06 -1.49 10.29
CA MET A 218 -1.13 -0.63 10.22
C MET A 218 -1.65 -0.26 11.61
N ILE A 219 -2.02 -1.23 12.42
CA ILE A 219 -2.53 -1.02 13.79
C ILE A 219 -1.43 -0.42 14.67
N GLY A 220 -0.17 -0.88 14.49
CA GLY A 220 0.98 -0.36 15.21
C GLY A 220 1.16 1.14 15.03
N PHE A 221 1.23 1.63 13.80
CA PHE A 221 1.31 3.06 13.54
C PHE A 221 0.06 3.83 13.98
N ALA A 222 -1.13 3.24 13.82
CA ALA A 222 -2.39 3.85 14.26
C ALA A 222 -2.36 4.16 15.77
N VAL A 223 -1.95 3.20 16.60
CA VAL A 223 -1.90 3.40 18.07
C VAL A 223 -0.69 4.22 18.50
N ALA A 224 0.51 3.98 17.95
CA ALA A 224 1.73 4.67 18.32
C ALA A 224 1.67 6.18 18.03
N SER A 225 0.95 6.56 16.95
CA SER A 225 0.78 7.95 16.53
C SER A 225 -0.53 8.59 17.03
N TYR A 226 -1.32 7.92 17.86
CA TYR A 226 -2.64 8.42 18.29
C TYR A 226 -2.57 9.78 18.99
N ARG A 227 -1.49 10.06 19.73
CA ARG A 227 -1.31 11.34 20.42
C ARG A 227 -1.24 12.52 19.45
N GLU A 228 -0.63 12.31 18.29
CA GLU A 228 -0.45 13.32 17.26
C GLU A 228 -1.66 13.43 16.31
N ASN A 229 -2.26 12.29 15.95
CA ASN A 229 -3.20 12.21 14.82
C ASN A 229 -4.66 11.95 15.23
N LYS A 230 -4.92 11.66 16.53
CA LYS A 230 -6.25 11.39 17.09
C LYS A 230 -7.00 10.29 16.32
N ILE A 231 -8.35 10.32 16.41
CA ILE A 231 -9.19 9.28 15.80
C ILE A 231 -9.12 9.27 14.27
N GLY A 232 -8.99 10.42 13.63
CA GLY A 232 -8.87 10.51 12.16
C GLY A 232 -7.64 9.79 11.65
N GLY A 233 -6.46 10.08 12.24
CA GLY A 233 -5.23 9.39 11.88
C GLY A 233 -5.21 7.92 12.30
N PHE A 234 -5.86 7.57 13.41
CA PHE A 234 -6.03 6.18 13.84
C PHE A 234 -6.79 5.35 12.79
N LEU A 235 -7.94 5.83 12.33
CA LEU A 235 -8.75 5.16 11.32
C LEU A 235 -8.04 5.15 9.95
N ALA A 236 -7.43 6.27 9.55
CA ALA A 236 -6.72 6.37 8.28
C ALA A 236 -5.56 5.38 8.18
N GLN A 237 -4.85 5.12 9.27
CA GLN A 237 -3.73 4.16 9.29
C GLN A 237 -4.20 2.74 9.60
N GLY A 238 -5.08 2.57 10.58
CA GLY A 238 -5.51 1.25 11.07
C GLY A 238 -6.42 0.50 10.09
N ILE A 239 -7.27 1.19 9.35
CA ILE A 239 -8.19 0.60 8.36
C ILE A 239 -7.81 1.00 6.93
N GLY A 240 -7.14 2.14 6.78
CA GLY A 240 -6.70 2.64 5.49
C GLY A 240 -5.33 2.10 5.09
N THR A 241 -4.24 2.77 5.46
CA THR A 241 -2.88 2.35 5.12
C THR A 241 -1.81 2.98 6.00
N SER A 242 -0.78 2.20 6.36
CA SER A 242 0.42 2.70 7.02
C SER A 242 1.34 3.52 6.09
N MET A 243 1.13 3.52 4.77
CA MET A 243 1.89 4.34 3.82
C MET A 243 1.84 5.83 4.13
N LEU A 244 0.82 6.30 4.82
CA LEU A 244 0.73 7.69 5.29
C LEU A 244 1.93 8.11 6.15
N GLN A 245 2.62 7.15 6.78
CA GLN A 245 3.82 7.40 7.58
C GLN A 245 5.13 7.41 6.78
N VAL A 246 5.11 7.08 5.48
CA VAL A 246 6.35 7.06 4.66
C VAL A 246 7.12 8.38 4.72
N PRO A 247 6.49 9.57 4.57
CA PRO A 247 7.21 10.84 4.70
C PRO A 247 7.87 11.01 6.07
N ASN A 248 7.22 10.54 7.14
CA ASN A 248 7.75 10.61 8.51
C ASN A 248 8.87 9.59 8.73
N ILE A 249 8.73 8.36 8.22
CA ILE A 249 9.78 7.33 8.25
C ILE A 249 11.04 7.83 7.56
N MET A 250 10.91 8.52 6.42
CA MET A 250 12.06 9.11 5.70
C MET A 250 12.77 10.22 6.49
N ARG A 251 12.02 10.96 7.34
CA ARG A 251 12.58 11.98 8.23
C ARG A 251 13.14 11.37 9.52
N HIS A 252 12.44 10.38 10.08
CA HIS A 252 12.68 9.80 11.40
C HIS A 252 12.57 8.27 11.35
N PRO A 253 13.54 7.53 10.79
CA PRO A 253 13.43 6.10 10.52
C PRO A 253 13.20 5.24 11.78
N LEU A 254 13.57 5.73 12.95
CA LEU A 254 13.38 5.02 14.23
C LEU A 254 11.90 4.79 14.57
N ILE A 255 10.98 5.58 14.04
CA ILE A 255 9.53 5.38 14.27
C ILE A 255 8.99 4.06 13.70
N TRP A 256 9.71 3.44 12.78
CA TRP A 256 9.31 2.17 12.17
C TRP A 256 9.64 0.95 13.06
N ILE A 257 10.67 1.06 13.89
CA ILE A 257 11.17 -0.05 14.73
C ILE A 257 10.07 -0.71 15.56
N PRO A 258 9.17 0.00 16.25
CA PRO A 258 8.10 -0.63 17.05
C PRO A 258 7.22 -1.59 16.25
N SER A 259 6.79 -1.19 15.05
CA SER A 259 5.96 -2.02 14.18
C SER A 259 6.72 -3.22 13.60
N VAL A 260 7.97 -3.02 13.20
CA VAL A 260 8.86 -4.10 12.70
C VAL A 260 9.11 -5.15 13.78
N LEU A 261 9.43 -4.74 15.00
CA LEU A 261 9.63 -5.67 16.11
C LEU A 261 8.33 -6.39 16.49
N SER A 262 7.19 -5.70 16.46
CA SER A 262 5.88 -6.32 16.66
C SER A 262 5.61 -7.40 15.62
N SER A 263 5.93 -7.14 14.34
CA SER A 263 5.82 -8.13 13.25
C SER A 263 6.70 -9.34 13.51
N ALA A 264 7.97 -9.13 13.90
CA ALA A 264 8.91 -10.20 14.18
C ALA A 264 8.48 -11.11 15.35
N ILE A 265 7.77 -10.55 16.33
CA ILE A 265 7.24 -11.29 17.48
C ILE A 265 5.96 -12.04 17.10
N LEU A 266 5.01 -11.36 16.46
CA LEU A 266 3.67 -11.91 16.23
C LEU A 266 3.59 -12.85 15.02
N GLY A 267 4.50 -12.73 14.04
CA GLY A 267 4.60 -13.68 12.94
C GLY A 267 4.74 -15.11 13.43
N PRO A 268 5.79 -15.45 14.21
CA PRO A 268 5.95 -16.80 14.80
C PRO A 268 4.79 -17.22 15.72
N VAL A 269 4.21 -16.29 16.46
CA VAL A 269 3.05 -16.59 17.33
C VAL A 269 1.87 -17.08 16.49
N SER A 270 1.57 -16.41 15.37
CA SER A 270 0.48 -16.82 14.48
C SER A 270 0.72 -18.16 13.80
N THR A 271 1.98 -18.42 13.38
CA THR A 271 2.32 -19.64 12.62
C THR A 271 2.52 -20.87 13.51
N MET A 272 3.22 -20.73 14.66
CA MET A 272 3.60 -21.86 15.50
C MET A 272 2.62 -22.17 16.64
N LEU A 273 2.09 -21.12 17.27
CA LEU A 273 1.24 -21.32 18.45
C LEU A 273 -0.24 -21.43 18.08
N LEU A 274 -0.69 -20.61 17.13
CA LEU A 274 -2.11 -20.53 16.78
C LEU A 274 -2.45 -21.21 15.46
N HIS A 275 -1.43 -21.62 14.68
CA HIS A 275 -1.56 -22.26 13.37
C HIS A 275 -2.58 -21.55 12.47
N MET A 276 -2.58 -20.20 12.50
CA MET A 276 -3.50 -19.40 11.70
C MET A 276 -3.12 -19.47 10.22
N THR A 277 -4.13 -19.47 9.36
CA THR A 277 -3.96 -19.57 7.92
C THR A 277 -4.76 -18.50 7.18
N ASN A 278 -4.24 -18.10 6.02
CA ASN A 278 -4.88 -17.13 5.14
C ASN A 278 -4.64 -17.51 3.67
N ASN A 279 -5.12 -16.71 2.75
CA ASN A 279 -4.96 -16.87 1.31
C ASN A 279 -4.16 -15.71 0.69
N ALA A 280 -3.85 -15.83 -0.62
CA ALA A 280 -3.07 -14.86 -1.36
C ALA A 280 -3.67 -13.44 -1.34
N THR A 281 -5.00 -13.31 -1.34
CA THR A 281 -5.69 -12.01 -1.31
C THR A 281 -5.52 -11.30 0.02
N GLY A 282 -5.61 -12.03 1.14
CA GLY A 282 -5.46 -11.49 2.50
C GLY A 282 -4.01 -11.14 2.84
N SER A 283 -3.05 -11.91 2.31
CA SER A 283 -1.64 -11.91 2.72
C SER A 283 -0.94 -10.56 2.63
N GLY A 284 -1.30 -9.71 1.67
CA GLY A 284 -0.64 -8.42 1.44
C GLY A 284 -1.45 -7.19 1.87
N MET A 285 -2.58 -7.36 2.54
CA MET A 285 -3.53 -6.27 2.83
C MET A 285 -3.58 -5.86 4.31
N GLY A 286 -3.22 -6.76 5.23
CA GLY A 286 -3.37 -6.51 6.65
C GLY A 286 -4.78 -6.05 7.00
N THR A 287 -4.92 -5.00 7.81
CA THR A 287 -6.23 -4.43 8.17
C THR A 287 -6.80 -3.44 7.16
N ALA A 288 -6.14 -3.22 6.00
CA ALA A 288 -6.64 -2.35 4.93
C ALA A 288 -8.01 -2.85 4.45
N GLY A 289 -9.04 -2.02 4.61
CA GLY A 289 -10.43 -2.39 4.31
C GLY A 289 -10.90 -3.67 5.01
N LEU A 290 -10.24 -4.10 6.08
CA LEU A 290 -10.44 -5.37 6.79
C LEU A 290 -10.22 -6.63 5.93
N VAL A 291 -9.52 -6.51 4.79
CA VAL A 291 -9.35 -7.64 3.84
C VAL A 291 -8.59 -8.79 4.49
N GLY A 292 -7.45 -8.53 5.16
CA GLY A 292 -6.69 -9.57 5.87
C GLY A 292 -7.55 -10.35 6.86
N PRO A 293 -8.16 -9.70 7.86
CA PRO A 293 -9.06 -10.34 8.82
C PRO A 293 -10.20 -11.14 8.20
N LEU A 294 -10.84 -10.59 7.15
CA LEU A 294 -11.95 -11.26 6.49
C LEU A 294 -11.51 -12.50 5.71
N MET A 295 -10.36 -12.44 5.04
CA MET A 295 -9.82 -13.59 4.34
C MET A 295 -9.33 -14.67 5.33
N THR A 296 -8.70 -14.29 6.45
CA THR A 296 -8.39 -15.23 7.55
C THR A 296 -9.66 -15.92 8.04
N TRP A 297 -10.73 -15.15 8.29
CA TRP A 297 -12.03 -15.68 8.69
C TRP A 297 -12.54 -16.71 7.67
N GLN A 298 -12.63 -16.34 6.39
CA GLN A 298 -13.16 -17.22 5.34
C GLN A 298 -12.38 -18.53 5.19
N VAL A 299 -11.07 -18.51 5.39
CA VAL A 299 -10.23 -19.70 5.29
C VAL A 299 -10.38 -20.58 6.52
N MET A 300 -10.29 -19.99 7.72
CA MET A 300 -10.18 -20.76 8.97
C MET A 300 -11.52 -21.32 9.46
N ILE A 301 -12.66 -20.69 9.21
CA ILE A 301 -13.97 -21.22 9.60
C ILE A 301 -14.34 -22.54 8.92
N GLN A 302 -13.59 -22.94 7.89
CA GLN A 302 -13.78 -24.24 7.23
C GLN A 302 -13.23 -25.42 8.07
N THR A 303 -12.33 -25.12 9.01
CA THR A 303 -11.59 -26.13 9.77
C THR A 303 -11.68 -25.93 11.28
N GLU A 304 -12.04 -24.74 11.75
CA GLU A 304 -12.10 -24.39 13.17
C GLU A 304 -13.46 -23.74 13.54
N ASP A 305 -13.78 -23.76 14.84
CA ASP A 305 -14.98 -23.10 15.35
C ASP A 305 -14.95 -21.59 15.09
N PRO A 306 -16.04 -21.00 14.55
CA PRO A 306 -16.09 -19.58 14.21
C PRO A 306 -15.77 -18.64 15.39
N MET A 307 -16.18 -18.97 16.62
CA MET A 307 -15.89 -18.12 17.79
C MET A 307 -14.41 -18.12 18.13
N ILE A 308 -13.75 -19.28 18.01
CA ILE A 308 -12.30 -19.40 18.22
C ILE A 308 -11.55 -18.59 17.16
N VAL A 309 -11.95 -18.71 15.89
CA VAL A 309 -11.36 -17.96 14.79
C VAL A 309 -11.51 -16.45 15.00
N LEU A 310 -12.71 -15.99 15.39
CA LEU A 310 -12.96 -14.57 15.70
C LEU A 310 -12.03 -14.06 16.80
N VAL A 311 -11.89 -14.82 17.88
CA VAL A 311 -11.01 -14.46 19.00
C VAL A 311 -9.54 -14.40 18.53
N LYS A 312 -9.07 -15.39 17.77
CA LYS A 312 -7.72 -15.40 17.19
C LYS A 312 -7.48 -14.15 16.35
N ILE A 313 -8.39 -13.80 15.44
CA ILE A 313 -8.30 -12.61 14.59
C ILE A 313 -8.23 -11.34 15.44
N ILE A 314 -9.15 -11.14 16.36
CA ILE A 314 -9.17 -9.94 17.22
C ILE A 314 -7.87 -9.82 18.01
N VAL A 315 -7.40 -10.90 18.59
CA VAL A 315 -6.20 -10.89 19.43
C VAL A 315 -4.94 -10.66 18.60
N ILE A 316 -4.74 -11.43 17.52
CA ILE A 316 -3.48 -11.44 16.76
C ILE A 316 -3.39 -10.31 15.73
N GLN A 317 -4.51 -9.93 15.12
CA GLN A 317 -4.47 -8.93 14.05
C GLN A 317 -4.81 -7.51 14.53
N PHE A 318 -5.35 -7.35 15.77
CA PHE A 318 -5.70 -6.02 16.32
C PHE A 318 -5.08 -5.77 17.69
N VAL A 319 -5.41 -6.59 18.72
CA VAL A 319 -5.07 -6.29 20.12
C VAL A 319 -3.57 -6.40 20.36
N LEU A 320 -2.94 -7.52 20.02
CA LEU A 320 -1.50 -7.71 20.26
C LEU A 320 -0.62 -6.77 19.41
N PRO A 321 -0.89 -6.54 18.12
CA PRO A 321 -0.21 -5.49 17.37
C PRO A 321 -0.29 -4.11 18.05
N ALA A 322 -1.47 -3.74 18.56
CA ALA A 322 -1.66 -2.47 19.27
C ALA A 322 -0.82 -2.41 20.55
N VAL A 323 -0.94 -3.44 21.40
CA VAL A 323 -0.28 -3.46 22.72
C VAL A 323 1.24 -3.51 22.60
N ILE A 324 1.76 -4.43 21.76
CA ILE A 324 3.21 -4.62 21.62
C ILE A 324 3.84 -3.39 20.98
N THR A 325 3.27 -2.89 19.88
CA THR A 325 3.82 -1.70 19.19
C THR A 325 3.75 -0.48 20.08
N LEU A 326 2.63 -0.26 20.80
CA LEU A 326 2.51 0.86 21.74
C LEU A 326 3.53 0.75 22.87
N GLY A 327 3.70 -0.44 23.45
CA GLY A 327 4.69 -0.67 24.51
C GLY A 327 6.11 -0.36 24.07
N ILE A 328 6.54 -0.84 22.90
CA ILE A 328 7.85 -0.57 22.33
C ILE A 328 7.99 0.93 22.01
N SER A 329 6.97 1.52 21.39
CA SER A 329 6.97 2.96 21.04
C SER A 329 7.09 3.85 22.27
N GLU A 330 6.34 3.56 23.35
CA GLU A 330 6.42 4.31 24.61
C GLU A 330 7.79 4.16 25.28
N PHE A 331 8.38 2.96 25.25
CA PHE A 331 9.75 2.76 25.73
C PHE A 331 10.74 3.62 24.93
N MET A 332 10.65 3.62 23.59
CA MET A 332 11.52 4.43 22.73
C MET A 332 11.30 5.93 22.94
N ARG A 333 10.05 6.36 23.18
CA ARG A 333 9.73 7.75 23.54
C ARG A 333 10.37 8.15 24.88
N LYS A 334 10.31 7.30 25.91
CA LYS A 334 10.98 7.54 27.19
C LYS A 334 12.51 7.67 27.06
N LYS A 335 13.11 6.98 26.10
CA LYS A 335 14.55 7.09 25.78
C LYS A 335 14.89 8.30 24.89
N GLY A 336 13.89 9.05 24.40
CA GLY A 336 14.09 10.18 23.50
C GLY A 336 14.43 9.81 22.05
N TRP A 337 14.28 8.52 21.69
CA TRP A 337 14.54 8.04 20.32
C TRP A 337 13.38 8.38 19.36
N ILE A 338 12.18 8.48 19.88
CA ILE A 338 11.00 8.97 19.18
C ILE A 338 10.50 10.21 19.92
N ARG A 339 10.32 11.31 19.22
CA ARG A 339 9.86 12.58 19.79
C ARG A 339 8.40 12.82 19.44
N GLN A 340 7.77 13.69 20.20
CA GLN A 340 6.41 14.13 19.86
C GLN A 340 6.45 14.94 18.56
N GLY A 341 5.56 14.60 17.63
CA GLY A 341 5.50 15.18 16.30
C GLY A 341 6.16 14.33 15.20
N ASP A 342 7.05 13.39 15.54
CA ASP A 342 7.75 12.55 14.55
C ASP A 342 6.80 11.69 13.69
N MET A 343 5.60 11.39 14.20
CA MET A 343 4.57 10.59 13.51
C MET A 343 3.35 11.42 13.10
N LYS A 344 3.43 12.77 13.14
CA LYS A 344 2.30 13.63 12.77
C LYS A 344 2.04 13.54 11.27
N LEU A 345 0.80 13.22 10.90
CA LEU A 345 0.36 13.16 9.50
C LEU A 345 0.02 14.57 9.00
N GLU A 346 0.36 14.85 7.75
CA GLU A 346 -0.06 16.03 7.00
C GLU A 346 -1.30 15.64 6.15
N LEU A 347 -2.45 15.46 6.83
CA LEU A 347 -3.73 15.10 6.21
C LEU A 347 -4.45 16.31 5.64
#